data_4cd50f1a910f8b1c26eb27cdb0a9a100
#
_entry.id   4cd50f1a910f8b1c26eb27cdb0a9a100
#
_cell.length_a   1.000
_cell.length_b   1.000
_cell.length_c   1.000
_cell.angle_alpha   90.00
_cell.angle_beta   90.00
_cell.angle_gamma   90.00
#
_symmetry.space_group_name_H-M   'P 1'
#
loop_
_entity.id
_entity.type
_entity.pdbx_description
1 polymer ?
#
loop_
_entity_poly.entity_id
_entity_poly.type
_entity_poly.pdbx_seq_one_letter_code
_entity_poly.pdbx_strand_id
1 'polypeptide(L)'
;MGNEHVFKGCIPAIMTPCNSKGEPDFNALVKKAKQLIKSGMKSVVYCGSMGDWPLLTDEQRQEGVYSLTNASIPVIVGTGAQNTLKASLHSKHALENGAIGLMIIPRVLSRGSSPSAQKNHFESILEAGKGLPSVIYNSPYYGFETKADLFFNLREKYPQLVGFKEFGGAAALSYAAENITEAQEELALVVGVDTQVFHGIVNCGAIGVITGIGNVIPEAVLKLYELSTEASNGSAKSRQLALELNDALKVLSTFDEGPDLVLFYKYLLKLKGEDEYNFHFNESDKLSVSQSIFAKKQFKLFNEWWQTWNQL
;
A
#
# COMPACT_ATOMS: atom_id res chain seq x y z
N MET A 1 -10.91 -4.43 -25.23
CA MET A 1 -9.91 -4.57 -24.16
C MET A 1 -10.72 -4.50 -22.88
N GLY A 2 -10.79 -5.60 -22.11
CA GLY A 2 -11.46 -5.59 -20.81
C GLY A 2 -10.76 -4.56 -19.91
N ASN A 3 -11.53 -3.72 -19.23
CA ASN A 3 -10.97 -2.79 -18.24
C ASN A 3 -10.26 -3.59 -17.16
N GLU A 4 -8.91 -3.57 -17.18
CA GLU A 4 -8.11 -4.19 -16.13
C GLU A 4 -8.42 -3.47 -14.81
N HIS A 5 -8.67 -4.22 -13.75
CA HIS A 5 -9.06 -3.65 -12.46
C HIS A 5 -7.92 -2.77 -11.89
N VAL A 6 -8.24 -1.53 -11.49
CA VAL A 6 -7.25 -0.52 -11.01
C VAL A 6 -6.35 -1.05 -9.89
N PHE A 7 -6.88 -1.93 -9.03
CA PHE A 7 -6.17 -2.51 -7.90
C PHE A 7 -5.50 -3.87 -8.18
N LYS A 8 -5.44 -4.31 -9.46
CA LYS A 8 -4.78 -5.56 -9.84
C LYS A 8 -3.28 -5.37 -10.01
N GLY A 9 -2.50 -6.33 -9.54
CA GLY A 9 -1.03 -6.34 -9.69
C GLY A 9 -0.29 -5.83 -8.46
N CYS A 10 1.00 -5.56 -8.62
CA CYS A 10 1.83 -5.00 -7.56
C CYS A 10 1.78 -3.46 -7.59
N ILE A 11 1.51 -2.87 -6.45
CA ILE A 11 1.28 -1.43 -6.29
C ILE A 11 2.08 -0.96 -5.06
N PRO A 12 3.25 -0.32 -5.22
CA PRO A 12 4.00 0.16 -4.06
C PRO A 12 3.29 1.34 -3.38
N ALA A 13 3.21 1.28 -2.06
CA ALA A 13 2.89 2.44 -1.25
C ALA A 13 4.16 3.29 -1.11
N ILE A 14 4.26 4.38 -1.89
CA ILE A 14 5.49 5.15 -1.98
C ILE A 14 5.70 6.07 -0.78
N MET A 15 6.97 6.15 -0.38
CA MET A 15 7.43 7.05 0.69
C MET A 15 7.67 8.45 0.14
N THR A 16 7.45 9.46 0.98
CA THR A 16 7.77 10.85 0.63
C THR A 16 9.23 11.15 0.99
N PRO A 17 10.11 11.42 0.00
CA PRO A 17 11.45 11.93 0.29
C PRO A 17 11.38 13.35 0.86
N CYS A 18 12.36 13.74 1.68
CA CYS A 18 12.47 15.12 2.18
C CYS A 18 13.95 15.55 2.24
N ASN A 19 14.15 16.84 2.24
CA ASN A 19 15.48 17.42 2.45
C ASN A 19 15.87 17.48 3.93
N SER A 20 17.06 18.00 4.23
CA SER A 20 17.57 18.14 5.60
C SER A 20 16.79 19.11 6.49
N LYS A 21 15.85 19.87 5.94
CA LYS A 21 14.95 20.77 6.68
C LYS A 21 13.57 20.14 6.93
N GLY A 22 13.36 18.89 6.52
CA GLY A 22 12.07 18.23 6.60
C GLY A 22 11.04 18.74 5.57
N GLU A 23 11.48 19.37 4.48
CA GLU A 23 10.60 19.79 3.39
C GLU A 23 10.50 18.65 2.34
N PRO A 24 9.30 18.31 1.84
CA PRO A 24 9.12 17.27 0.84
C PRO A 24 9.89 17.56 -0.45
N ASP A 25 10.50 16.51 -1.04
CA ASP A 25 11.13 16.58 -2.37
C ASP A 25 10.24 15.86 -3.38
N PHE A 26 9.36 16.60 -4.04
CA PHE A 26 8.44 16.08 -5.03
C PHE A 26 9.12 15.66 -6.34
N ASN A 27 10.30 16.21 -6.68
CA ASN A 27 11.07 15.77 -7.83
C ASN A 27 11.64 14.36 -7.59
N ALA A 28 12.19 14.11 -6.40
CA ALA A 28 12.64 12.79 -6.00
C ALA A 28 11.46 11.79 -5.90
N LEU A 29 10.31 12.21 -5.39
CA LEU A 29 9.08 11.40 -5.36
C LEU A 29 8.68 10.94 -6.76
N VAL A 30 8.60 11.85 -7.72
CA VAL A 30 8.27 11.56 -9.13
C VAL A 30 9.33 10.65 -9.77
N LYS A 31 10.63 10.92 -9.51
CA LYS A 31 11.73 10.07 -9.99
C LYS A 31 11.57 8.62 -9.52
N LYS A 32 11.29 8.43 -8.22
CA LYS A 32 11.08 7.10 -7.64
C LYS A 32 9.86 6.41 -8.24
N ALA A 33 8.73 7.09 -8.35
CA ALA A 33 7.53 6.55 -8.96
C ALA A 33 7.78 6.07 -10.40
N LYS A 34 8.47 6.86 -11.23
CA LYS A 34 8.86 6.47 -12.58
C LYS A 34 9.74 5.21 -12.61
N GLN A 35 10.69 5.10 -11.69
CA GLN A 35 11.55 3.91 -11.57
C GLN A 35 10.71 2.66 -11.25
N LEU A 36 9.77 2.76 -10.31
CA LEU A 36 8.89 1.66 -9.92
C LEU A 36 7.94 1.23 -11.07
N ILE A 37 7.34 2.18 -11.77
CA ILE A 37 6.53 1.87 -12.95
C ILE A 37 7.39 1.19 -14.04
N LYS A 38 8.60 1.69 -14.28
CA LYS A 38 9.54 1.08 -15.26
C LYS A 38 9.94 -0.34 -14.87
N SER A 39 10.00 -0.67 -13.57
CA SER A 39 10.30 -2.05 -13.12
C SER A 39 9.11 -3.01 -13.29
N GLY A 40 7.93 -2.55 -13.65
CA GLY A 40 6.72 -3.36 -13.86
C GLY A 40 5.60 -3.17 -12.85
N MET A 41 5.77 -2.26 -11.88
CA MET A 41 4.67 -1.90 -10.98
C MET A 41 3.52 -1.24 -11.75
N LYS A 42 2.27 -1.54 -11.41
CA LYS A 42 1.09 -1.09 -12.19
C LYS A 42 0.71 0.36 -11.95
N SER A 43 0.86 0.80 -10.71
CA SER A 43 0.52 2.15 -10.23
C SER A 43 1.27 2.38 -8.93
N VAL A 44 1.03 3.50 -8.28
CA VAL A 44 1.54 3.77 -6.93
C VAL A 44 0.40 4.17 -6.00
N VAL A 45 0.50 3.83 -4.71
CA VAL A 45 -0.33 4.45 -3.67
C VAL A 45 0.47 5.59 -3.06
N TYR A 46 -0.12 6.78 -3.01
CA TYR A 46 0.45 7.95 -2.32
C TYR A 46 -0.47 8.42 -1.19
N CYS A 47 0.10 9.01 -0.15
CA CYS A 47 -0.61 9.38 1.09
C CYS A 47 -1.23 8.20 1.84
N GLY A 48 -0.67 6.99 1.71
CA GLY A 48 -0.85 5.92 2.69
C GLY A 48 0.06 6.10 3.90
N SER A 49 0.05 5.15 4.85
CA SER A 49 0.93 5.15 6.04
C SER A 49 2.41 5.29 5.66
N MET A 50 2.84 4.57 4.62
CA MET A 50 4.19 4.67 4.07
C MET A 50 4.55 6.05 3.53
N GLY A 51 3.57 6.82 3.07
CA GLY A 51 3.75 8.16 2.51
C GLY A 51 3.89 9.25 3.57
N ASP A 52 3.92 8.89 4.86
CA ASP A 52 4.03 9.83 5.99
C ASP A 52 2.88 10.86 6.01
N TRP A 53 1.67 10.47 5.55
CA TRP A 53 0.56 11.41 5.44
C TRP A 53 0.27 12.22 6.72
N PRO A 54 0.46 11.70 7.96
CA PRO A 54 0.21 12.46 9.17
C PRO A 54 1.23 13.58 9.41
N LEU A 55 2.40 13.52 8.78
CA LEU A 55 3.50 14.47 8.92
C LEU A 55 3.52 15.54 7.83
N LEU A 56 2.66 15.41 6.82
CA LEU A 56 2.52 16.36 5.73
C LEU A 56 1.35 17.32 5.99
N THR A 57 1.49 18.59 5.58
CA THR A 57 0.33 19.49 5.53
C THR A 57 -0.64 19.07 4.42
N ASP A 58 -1.87 19.57 4.46
CA ASP A 58 -2.87 19.27 3.44
C ASP A 58 -2.38 19.75 2.05
N GLU A 59 -1.71 20.91 1.97
CA GLU A 59 -1.13 21.48 0.75
C GLU A 59 0.02 20.60 0.22
N GLN A 60 0.91 20.14 1.09
CA GLN A 60 2.02 19.26 0.70
C GLN A 60 1.51 17.93 0.15
N ARG A 61 0.46 17.36 0.74
CA ARG A 61 -0.19 16.13 0.23
C ARG A 61 -0.77 16.36 -1.16
N GLN A 62 -1.49 17.48 -1.35
CA GLN A 62 -2.09 17.85 -2.63
C GLN A 62 -1.04 18.10 -3.70
N GLU A 63 0.04 18.82 -3.36
CA GLU A 63 1.16 19.04 -4.27
C GLU A 63 1.85 17.74 -4.70
N GLY A 64 2.03 16.78 -3.77
CA GLY A 64 2.59 15.47 -4.11
C GLY A 64 1.68 14.67 -5.06
N VAL A 65 0.36 14.68 -4.85
CA VAL A 65 -0.61 14.08 -5.77
C VAL A 65 -0.53 14.73 -7.15
N TYR A 66 -0.58 16.06 -7.20
CA TYR A 66 -0.47 16.83 -8.44
C TYR A 66 0.84 16.55 -9.20
N SER A 67 1.97 16.55 -8.49
CA SER A 67 3.29 16.28 -9.09
C SER A 67 3.35 14.89 -9.75
N LEU A 68 2.79 13.88 -9.10
CA LEU A 68 2.75 12.51 -9.62
C LEU A 68 1.83 12.40 -10.85
N THR A 69 0.59 12.90 -10.76
CA THR A 69 -0.39 12.80 -11.84
C THR A 69 0.03 13.64 -13.05
N ASN A 70 0.57 14.85 -12.84
CA ASN A 70 1.13 15.69 -13.90
C ASN A 70 2.32 15.04 -14.61
N ALA A 71 3.05 14.16 -13.92
CA ALA A 71 4.11 13.33 -14.52
C ALA A 71 3.57 12.05 -15.19
N SER A 72 2.25 11.94 -15.37
CA SER A 72 1.55 10.80 -15.95
C SER A 72 1.78 9.47 -15.19
N ILE A 73 2.01 9.55 -13.89
CA ILE A 73 2.08 8.38 -13.02
C ILE A 73 0.65 7.97 -12.64
N PRO A 74 0.25 6.69 -12.80
CA PRO A 74 -1.03 6.21 -12.28
C PRO A 74 -1.01 6.20 -10.74
N VAL A 75 -1.81 7.05 -10.10
CA VAL A 75 -1.82 7.26 -8.64
C VAL A 75 -3.13 6.84 -8.02
N ILE A 76 -3.06 6.01 -6.99
CA ILE A 76 -4.13 5.74 -6.04
C ILE A 76 -3.85 6.59 -4.79
N VAL A 77 -4.85 7.39 -4.37
CA VAL A 77 -4.66 8.35 -3.29
C VAL A 77 -5.24 7.83 -1.97
N GLY A 78 -4.41 7.82 -0.92
CA GLY A 78 -4.83 7.58 0.45
C GLY A 78 -5.53 8.81 1.04
N THR A 79 -6.72 8.62 1.62
CA THR A 79 -7.57 9.71 2.12
C THR A 79 -7.45 9.95 3.61
N GLY A 80 -6.41 9.41 4.27
CA GLY A 80 -6.24 9.48 5.72
C GLY A 80 -6.40 10.89 6.29
N ALA A 81 -7.28 11.04 7.30
CA ALA A 81 -7.44 12.27 8.06
C ALA A 81 -8.19 12.01 9.37
N GLN A 82 -7.96 12.87 10.36
CA GLN A 82 -8.74 12.89 11.61
C GLN A 82 -10.11 13.57 11.41
N ASN A 83 -10.19 14.47 10.46
CA ASN A 83 -11.38 15.26 10.15
C ASN A 83 -12.01 14.80 8.84
N THR A 84 -13.29 14.48 8.86
CA THR A 84 -14.02 13.99 7.68
C THR A 84 -14.02 14.99 6.52
N LEU A 85 -14.15 16.30 6.82
CA LEU A 85 -14.08 17.34 5.78
C LEU A 85 -12.72 17.33 5.06
N LYS A 86 -11.62 17.20 5.80
CA LYS A 86 -10.28 17.11 5.20
C LYS A 86 -10.14 15.87 4.32
N ALA A 87 -10.59 14.71 4.79
CA ALA A 87 -10.58 13.48 4.01
C ALA A 87 -11.37 13.63 2.70
N SER A 88 -12.53 14.27 2.75
CA SER A 88 -13.35 14.56 1.57
C SER A 88 -12.67 15.56 0.60
N LEU A 89 -11.97 16.57 1.13
CA LEU A 89 -11.19 17.50 0.30
C LEU A 89 -10.04 16.80 -0.42
N HIS A 90 -9.33 15.86 0.23
CA HIS A 90 -8.31 15.05 -0.42
C HIS A 90 -8.90 14.13 -1.50
N SER A 91 -10.06 13.55 -1.25
CA SER A 91 -10.77 12.72 -2.23
C SER A 91 -11.18 13.54 -3.46
N LYS A 92 -11.76 14.73 -3.24
CA LYS A 92 -12.12 15.67 -4.31
C LYS A 92 -10.90 16.11 -5.12
N HIS A 93 -9.81 16.50 -4.43
CA HIS A 93 -8.56 16.88 -5.08
C HIS A 93 -7.98 15.74 -5.93
N ALA A 94 -8.02 14.49 -5.44
CA ALA A 94 -7.59 13.33 -6.20
C ALA A 94 -8.37 13.17 -7.51
N LEU A 95 -9.70 13.31 -7.45
CA LEU A 95 -10.57 13.27 -8.63
C LEU A 95 -10.23 14.38 -9.63
N GLU A 96 -10.11 15.63 -9.16
CA GLU A 96 -9.86 16.82 -9.99
C GLU A 96 -8.47 16.79 -10.66
N ASN A 97 -7.52 16.05 -10.08
CA ASN A 97 -6.16 15.93 -10.61
C ASN A 97 -5.88 14.60 -11.33
N GLY A 98 -6.91 13.81 -11.65
CA GLY A 98 -6.77 12.64 -12.50
C GLY A 98 -6.13 11.43 -11.81
N ALA A 99 -6.25 11.30 -10.49
CA ALA A 99 -5.95 10.05 -9.80
C ALA A 99 -6.81 8.91 -10.36
N ILE A 100 -6.29 7.68 -10.34
CA ILE A 100 -6.97 6.51 -10.90
C ILE A 100 -7.83 5.75 -9.89
N GLY A 101 -7.72 6.04 -8.61
CA GLY A 101 -8.47 5.39 -7.55
C GLY A 101 -8.21 5.97 -6.18
N LEU A 102 -9.00 5.52 -5.19
CA LEU A 102 -8.87 5.91 -3.80
C LEU A 102 -8.62 4.69 -2.90
N MET A 103 -7.72 4.85 -1.95
CA MET A 103 -7.57 3.98 -0.79
C MET A 103 -8.15 4.70 0.43
N ILE A 104 -9.36 4.32 0.81
CA ILE A 104 -10.12 5.01 1.85
C ILE A 104 -9.67 4.52 3.22
N ILE A 105 -9.10 5.43 4.00
CA ILE A 105 -8.61 5.16 5.35
C ILE A 105 -9.71 5.51 6.36
N PRO A 106 -9.99 4.65 7.36
CA PRO A 106 -10.93 4.98 8.43
C PRO A 106 -10.55 6.28 9.15
N ARG A 107 -11.53 6.91 9.76
CA ARG A 107 -11.27 8.11 10.58
C ARG A 107 -10.37 7.76 11.76
N VAL A 108 -9.17 8.35 11.78
CA VAL A 108 -8.17 8.11 12.82
C VAL A 108 -8.33 9.09 13.96
N LEU A 109 -8.64 8.60 15.15
CA LEU A 109 -8.79 9.40 16.36
C LEU A 109 -8.00 8.78 17.51
N SER A 110 -7.67 9.59 18.53
CA SER A 110 -7.07 9.11 19.78
C SER A 110 -8.04 8.24 20.61
N ARG A 111 -9.32 8.27 20.29
CA ARG A 111 -10.37 7.40 20.82
C ARG A 111 -11.04 6.70 19.64
N GLY A 112 -11.56 5.51 19.88
CA GLY A 112 -12.37 4.81 18.87
C GLY A 112 -13.56 5.67 18.41
N SER A 113 -14.02 5.46 17.21
CA SER A 113 -15.24 6.08 16.68
C SER A 113 -16.35 5.04 16.56
N SER A 114 -17.61 5.50 16.69
CA SER A 114 -18.76 4.61 16.50
C SER A 114 -18.90 4.13 15.07
N PRO A 115 -19.52 2.97 14.79
CA PRO A 115 -19.79 2.50 13.43
C PRO A 115 -20.53 3.54 12.57
N SER A 116 -21.49 4.29 13.16
CA SER A 116 -22.21 5.35 12.45
C SER A 116 -21.31 6.54 12.07
N ALA A 117 -20.38 6.92 12.94
CA ALA A 117 -19.43 7.98 12.65
C ALA A 117 -18.45 7.56 11.55
N GLN A 118 -17.99 6.31 11.53
CA GLN A 118 -17.18 5.77 10.45
C GLN A 118 -17.95 5.65 9.14
N LYS A 119 -19.20 5.19 9.20
CA LYS A 119 -20.07 5.17 8.02
C LYS A 119 -20.19 6.55 7.38
N ASN A 120 -20.50 7.58 8.17
CA ASN A 120 -20.61 8.97 7.67
C ASN A 120 -19.27 9.46 7.09
N HIS A 121 -18.15 9.05 7.69
CA HIS A 121 -16.82 9.38 7.17
C HIS A 121 -16.58 8.75 5.79
N PHE A 122 -16.85 7.46 5.64
CA PHE A 122 -16.72 6.75 4.37
C PHE A 122 -17.66 7.32 3.30
N GLU A 123 -18.93 7.56 3.63
CA GLU A 123 -19.91 8.15 2.70
C GLU A 123 -19.45 9.51 2.19
N SER A 124 -18.95 10.37 3.06
CA SER A 124 -18.48 11.71 2.68
C SER A 124 -17.27 11.65 1.72
N ILE A 125 -16.37 10.69 1.90
CA ILE A 125 -15.22 10.49 1.02
C ILE A 125 -15.65 9.93 -0.34
N LEU A 126 -16.52 8.91 -0.34
CA LEU A 126 -17.06 8.29 -1.55
C LEU A 126 -17.87 9.29 -2.39
N GLU A 127 -18.66 10.14 -1.74
CA GLU A 127 -19.40 11.20 -2.45
C GLU A 127 -18.45 12.23 -3.06
N ALA A 128 -17.42 12.67 -2.35
CA ALA A 128 -16.44 13.64 -2.84
C ALA A 128 -15.56 13.09 -3.98
N GLY A 129 -15.26 11.79 -3.98
CA GLY A 129 -14.51 11.09 -5.02
C GLY A 129 -15.37 10.32 -6.01
N LYS A 130 -16.61 10.74 -6.21
CA LYS A 130 -17.59 10.07 -7.06
C LYS A 130 -17.05 9.72 -8.45
N GLY A 131 -17.11 8.43 -8.79
CA GLY A 131 -16.60 7.89 -10.05
C GLY A 131 -15.17 7.32 -9.96
N LEU A 132 -14.40 7.61 -8.91
CA LEU A 132 -13.11 6.95 -8.70
C LEU A 132 -13.29 5.55 -8.09
N PRO A 133 -12.77 4.50 -8.72
CA PRO A 133 -12.69 3.19 -8.10
C PRO A 133 -12.03 3.28 -6.71
N SER A 134 -12.67 2.73 -5.69
CA SER A 134 -12.25 2.91 -4.31
C SER A 134 -12.18 1.57 -3.58
N VAL A 135 -11.19 1.41 -2.70
CA VAL A 135 -11.10 0.32 -1.73
C VAL A 135 -11.12 0.87 -0.32
N ILE A 136 -11.79 0.20 0.62
CA ILE A 136 -11.63 0.48 2.04
C ILE A 136 -10.34 -0.18 2.52
N TYR A 137 -9.51 0.58 3.22
CA TYR A 137 -8.31 0.09 3.86
C TYR A 137 -8.60 -0.32 5.29
N ASN A 138 -8.61 -1.62 5.53
CA ASN A 138 -8.75 -2.20 6.85
C ASN A 138 -7.37 -2.50 7.44
N SER A 139 -7.11 -1.97 8.64
CA SER A 139 -5.84 -2.17 9.34
C SER A 139 -6.05 -2.05 10.84
N PRO A 140 -5.47 -2.94 11.64
CA PRO A 140 -5.56 -2.87 13.10
C PRO A 140 -4.98 -1.57 13.69
N TYR A 141 -4.06 -0.92 12.96
CA TYR A 141 -3.43 0.33 13.39
C TYR A 141 -4.35 1.55 13.39
N TYR A 142 -5.48 1.48 12.67
CA TYR A 142 -6.42 2.60 12.62
C TYR A 142 -7.54 2.53 13.67
N GLY A 143 -7.55 1.48 14.49
CA GLY A 143 -8.49 1.35 15.61
C GLY A 143 -9.95 1.20 15.21
N PHE A 144 -10.22 0.87 13.95
CA PHE A 144 -11.56 0.54 13.44
C PHE A 144 -11.47 -0.57 12.41
N GLU A 145 -12.24 -1.62 12.61
CA GLU A 145 -12.34 -2.75 11.69
C GLU A 145 -13.67 -2.68 10.93
N THR A 146 -13.58 -2.54 9.61
CA THR A 146 -14.75 -2.58 8.73
C THR A 146 -15.19 -4.03 8.52
N LYS A 147 -16.44 -4.33 8.84
CA LYS A 147 -17.06 -5.63 8.65
C LYS A 147 -17.95 -5.64 7.40
N ALA A 148 -18.33 -6.83 6.95
CA ALA A 148 -19.12 -7.05 5.74
C ALA A 148 -20.41 -6.22 5.68
N ASP A 149 -21.17 -6.16 6.76
CA ASP A 149 -22.42 -5.40 6.83
C ASP A 149 -22.22 -3.92 6.48
N LEU A 150 -21.18 -3.29 7.05
CA LEU A 150 -20.87 -1.90 6.75
C LEU A 150 -20.37 -1.75 5.31
N PHE A 151 -19.54 -2.65 4.83
CA PHE A 151 -19.03 -2.63 3.46
C PHE A 151 -20.17 -2.68 2.45
N PHE A 152 -21.06 -3.66 2.54
CA PHE A 152 -22.18 -3.82 1.60
C PHE A 152 -23.20 -2.69 1.70
N ASN A 153 -23.46 -2.17 2.90
CA ASN A 153 -24.33 -1.00 3.07
C ASN A 153 -23.77 0.25 2.36
N LEU A 154 -22.44 0.41 2.35
CA LEU A 154 -21.79 1.49 1.60
C LEU A 154 -21.80 1.22 0.09
N ARG A 155 -21.51 -0.01 -0.33
CA ARG A 155 -21.45 -0.38 -1.74
C ARG A 155 -22.81 -0.25 -2.44
N GLU A 156 -23.90 -0.58 -1.77
CA GLU A 156 -25.26 -0.42 -2.32
C GLU A 156 -25.50 1.01 -2.78
N LYS A 157 -25.00 1.99 -2.04
CA LYS A 157 -25.13 3.41 -2.35
C LYS A 157 -24.02 3.94 -3.26
N TYR A 158 -22.83 3.37 -3.16
CA TYR A 158 -21.61 3.81 -3.84
C TYR A 158 -20.97 2.67 -4.62
N PRO A 159 -21.44 2.35 -5.84
CA PRO A 159 -20.93 1.22 -6.64
C PRO A 159 -19.45 1.35 -7.02
N GLN A 160 -18.86 2.54 -6.95
CA GLN A 160 -17.42 2.76 -7.12
C GLN A 160 -16.57 2.20 -5.95
N LEU A 161 -17.19 1.76 -4.85
CA LEU A 161 -16.51 0.97 -3.82
C LEU A 161 -16.33 -0.46 -4.35
N VAL A 162 -15.17 -0.73 -4.97
CA VAL A 162 -14.91 -1.94 -5.78
C VAL A 162 -14.02 -2.95 -5.08
N GLY A 163 -13.71 -2.78 -3.82
CA GLY A 163 -12.86 -3.76 -3.13
C GLY A 163 -12.45 -3.37 -1.72
N PHE A 164 -11.56 -4.21 -1.19
CA PHE A 164 -11.12 -4.17 0.19
C PHE A 164 -9.61 -4.42 0.28
N LYS A 165 -8.87 -3.50 0.90
CA LYS A 165 -7.46 -3.72 1.24
C LYS A 165 -7.35 -4.18 2.68
N GLU A 166 -6.76 -5.36 2.91
CA GLU A 166 -6.63 -5.95 4.24
C GLU A 166 -5.16 -6.00 4.70
N PHE A 167 -4.90 -5.49 5.91
CA PHE A 167 -3.59 -5.47 6.55
C PHE A 167 -3.54 -6.31 7.85
N GLY A 168 -4.63 -6.91 8.26
CA GLY A 168 -4.75 -7.58 9.58
C GLY A 168 -4.15 -8.99 9.68
N GLY A 169 -3.35 -9.44 8.72
CA GLY A 169 -2.76 -10.78 8.70
C GLY A 169 -3.67 -11.86 8.11
N ALA A 170 -3.26 -13.14 8.22
CA ALA A 170 -3.91 -14.25 7.53
C ALA A 170 -5.40 -14.42 7.88
N ALA A 171 -5.75 -14.34 9.15
CA ALA A 171 -7.15 -14.50 9.59
C ALA A 171 -8.06 -13.38 9.06
N ALA A 172 -7.56 -12.15 9.01
CA ALA A 172 -8.31 -11.02 8.50
C ALA A 172 -8.47 -11.08 6.97
N LEU A 173 -7.45 -11.52 6.25
CA LEU A 173 -7.53 -11.79 4.80
C LEU A 173 -8.55 -12.88 4.49
N SER A 174 -8.54 -13.98 5.25
CA SER A 174 -9.52 -15.06 5.10
C SER A 174 -10.94 -14.55 5.38
N TYR A 175 -11.14 -13.74 6.43
CA TYR A 175 -12.44 -13.13 6.71
C TYR A 175 -12.91 -12.24 5.55
N ALA A 176 -12.02 -11.38 5.01
CA ALA A 176 -12.36 -10.50 3.91
C ALA A 176 -12.73 -11.28 2.64
N ALA A 177 -11.99 -12.34 2.31
CA ALA A 177 -12.33 -13.23 1.20
C ALA A 177 -13.70 -13.89 1.42
N GLU A 178 -13.87 -14.61 2.53
CA GLU A 178 -15.07 -15.37 2.85
C GLU A 178 -16.34 -14.52 2.92
N ASN A 179 -16.27 -13.32 3.50
CA ASN A 179 -17.45 -12.53 3.84
C ASN A 179 -17.66 -11.29 2.96
N ILE A 180 -16.69 -10.88 2.13
CA ILE A 180 -16.77 -9.66 1.33
C ILE A 180 -16.48 -9.94 -0.15
N THR A 181 -15.27 -10.34 -0.50
CA THR A 181 -14.83 -10.29 -1.89
C THR A 181 -15.28 -11.47 -2.73
N GLU A 182 -15.53 -12.65 -2.17
CA GLU A 182 -16.11 -13.80 -2.87
C GLU A 182 -17.62 -13.64 -3.16
N ALA A 183 -18.26 -12.63 -2.57
CA ALA A 183 -19.69 -12.40 -2.80
C ALA A 183 -20.01 -11.91 -4.23
N GLN A 184 -19.06 -11.25 -4.90
CA GLN A 184 -19.23 -10.68 -6.23
C GLN A 184 -17.90 -10.68 -6.99
N GLU A 185 -17.89 -11.20 -8.22
CA GLU A 185 -16.68 -11.34 -9.06
C GLU A 185 -15.93 -10.02 -9.32
N GLU A 186 -16.65 -8.88 -9.32
CA GLU A 186 -16.04 -7.59 -9.54
C GLU A 186 -15.39 -6.98 -8.29
N LEU A 187 -15.50 -7.61 -7.12
CA LEU A 187 -14.87 -7.13 -5.90
C LEU A 187 -13.41 -7.57 -5.80
N ALA A 188 -12.54 -6.61 -5.58
CA ALA A 188 -11.12 -6.83 -5.41
C ALA A 188 -10.74 -7.05 -3.95
N LEU A 189 -10.11 -8.18 -3.62
CA LEU A 189 -9.29 -8.29 -2.44
C LEU A 189 -7.87 -7.83 -2.78
N VAL A 190 -7.32 -6.95 -1.94
CA VAL A 190 -5.96 -6.41 -2.07
C VAL A 190 -5.19 -6.70 -0.79
N VAL A 191 -4.08 -7.42 -0.91
CA VAL A 191 -3.18 -7.68 0.21
C VAL A 191 -2.49 -6.37 0.60
N GLY A 192 -2.59 -6.00 1.86
CA GLY A 192 -2.02 -4.75 2.39
C GLY A 192 -0.73 -4.95 3.19
N VAL A 193 -0.32 -6.18 3.46
CA VAL A 193 0.81 -6.53 4.30
C VAL A 193 1.74 -7.51 3.58
N ASP A 194 3.01 -7.15 3.47
CA ASP A 194 3.99 -7.88 2.65
C ASP A 194 4.23 -9.34 3.10
N THR A 195 4.04 -9.66 4.39
CA THR A 195 4.20 -11.02 4.92
C THR A 195 3.11 -12.00 4.46
N GLN A 196 2.00 -11.50 3.92
CA GLN A 196 0.82 -12.30 3.57
C GLN A 196 0.54 -12.38 2.06
N VAL A 197 1.50 -11.99 1.21
CA VAL A 197 1.30 -11.97 -0.26
C VAL A 197 0.90 -13.35 -0.78
N PHE A 198 1.64 -14.40 -0.42
CA PHE A 198 1.32 -15.76 -0.82
C PHE A 198 -0.07 -16.19 -0.35
N HIS A 199 -0.37 -16.01 0.94
CA HIS A 199 -1.66 -16.40 1.53
C HIS A 199 -2.82 -15.66 0.86
N GLY A 200 -2.70 -14.34 0.70
CA GLY A 200 -3.75 -13.52 0.11
C GLY A 200 -4.07 -13.90 -1.33
N ILE A 201 -3.04 -14.11 -2.17
CA ILE A 201 -3.26 -14.45 -3.58
C ILE A 201 -3.71 -15.90 -3.74
N VAL A 202 -2.98 -16.86 -3.14
CA VAL A 202 -3.19 -18.29 -3.42
C VAL A 202 -4.40 -18.85 -2.68
N ASN A 203 -4.64 -18.39 -1.45
CA ASN A 203 -5.69 -18.99 -0.60
C ASN A 203 -6.93 -18.09 -0.48
N CYS A 204 -6.81 -16.79 -0.72
CA CYS A 204 -7.91 -15.83 -0.53
C CYS A 204 -8.35 -15.14 -1.84
N GLY A 205 -7.79 -15.48 -2.99
CA GLY A 205 -8.20 -14.93 -4.28
C GLY A 205 -7.86 -13.45 -4.49
N ALA A 206 -6.91 -12.90 -3.71
CA ALA A 206 -6.52 -11.51 -3.88
C ALA A 206 -5.93 -11.25 -5.27
N ILE A 207 -6.36 -10.17 -5.90
CA ILE A 207 -5.92 -9.79 -7.25
C ILE A 207 -4.80 -8.75 -7.26
N GLY A 208 -4.52 -8.14 -6.12
CA GLY A 208 -3.50 -7.11 -5.99
C GLY A 208 -2.77 -7.13 -4.66
N VAL A 209 -1.61 -6.48 -4.66
CA VAL A 209 -0.75 -6.30 -3.49
C VAL A 209 -0.35 -4.84 -3.38
N ILE A 210 -0.66 -4.18 -2.27
CA ILE A 210 -0.11 -2.87 -1.93
C ILE A 210 1.06 -3.11 -0.99
N THR A 211 2.29 -2.86 -1.48
CA THR A 211 3.55 -3.32 -0.88
C THR A 211 4.41 -2.18 -0.36
N GLY A 212 5.03 -2.38 0.79
CA GLY A 212 6.08 -1.52 1.35
C GLY A 212 7.46 -1.88 0.83
N ILE A 213 7.85 -3.17 0.96
CA ILE A 213 9.18 -3.66 0.54
C ILE A 213 9.38 -3.55 -0.99
N GLY A 214 8.31 -3.49 -1.78
CA GLY A 214 8.38 -3.25 -3.22
C GLY A 214 8.99 -1.90 -3.60
N ASN A 215 9.09 -0.93 -2.68
CA ASN A 215 9.89 0.29 -2.89
C ASN A 215 11.39 0.00 -2.99
N VAL A 216 11.86 -1.05 -2.33
CA VAL A 216 13.28 -1.40 -2.17
C VAL A 216 13.72 -2.46 -3.16
N ILE A 217 12.94 -3.54 -3.29
CA ILE A 217 13.25 -4.72 -4.12
C ILE A 217 12.06 -5.09 -5.01
N PRO A 218 11.67 -4.20 -5.94
CA PRO A 218 10.49 -4.39 -6.78
C PRO A 218 10.52 -5.71 -7.57
N GLU A 219 11.69 -6.15 -8.03
CA GLU A 219 11.84 -7.36 -8.82
C GLU A 219 11.41 -8.62 -8.05
N ALA A 220 11.80 -8.71 -6.78
CA ALA A 220 11.43 -9.86 -5.94
C ALA A 220 9.93 -9.88 -5.62
N VAL A 221 9.32 -8.72 -5.36
CA VAL A 221 7.88 -8.63 -5.09
C VAL A 221 7.06 -8.94 -6.34
N LEU A 222 7.49 -8.45 -7.52
CA LEU A 222 6.87 -8.78 -8.80
C LEU A 222 6.95 -10.28 -9.09
N LYS A 223 8.10 -10.91 -8.82
CA LYS A 223 8.28 -12.35 -8.99
C LYS A 223 7.41 -13.15 -8.01
N LEU A 224 7.31 -12.72 -6.75
CA LEU A 224 6.43 -13.36 -5.77
C LEU A 224 4.96 -13.26 -6.20
N TYR A 225 4.52 -12.12 -6.71
CA TYR A 225 3.18 -11.93 -7.24
C TYR A 225 2.90 -12.83 -8.44
N GLU A 226 3.82 -12.89 -9.42
CA GLU A 226 3.72 -13.76 -10.60
C GLU A 226 3.57 -15.23 -10.20
N LEU A 227 4.52 -15.74 -9.39
CA LEU A 227 4.52 -17.13 -8.93
C LEU A 227 3.28 -17.48 -8.09
N SER A 228 2.81 -16.55 -7.24
CA SER A 228 1.59 -16.74 -6.45
C SER A 228 0.35 -16.80 -7.35
N THR A 229 0.30 -15.98 -8.40
CA THR A 229 -0.79 -15.98 -9.37
C THR A 229 -0.79 -17.29 -10.19
N GLU A 230 0.37 -17.76 -10.64
CA GLU A 230 0.46 -19.07 -11.29
C GLU A 230 0.08 -20.23 -10.36
N ALA A 231 0.46 -20.13 -9.09
CA ALA A 231 0.10 -21.12 -8.07
C ALA A 231 -1.42 -21.16 -7.82
N SER A 232 -2.09 -20.01 -7.79
CA SER A 232 -3.57 -19.96 -7.67
C SER A 232 -4.27 -20.58 -8.88
N ASN A 233 -3.62 -20.57 -10.04
CA ASN A 233 -4.09 -21.24 -11.26
C ASN A 233 -3.67 -22.73 -11.36
N GLY A 234 -3.15 -23.31 -10.28
CA GLY A 234 -2.88 -24.74 -10.17
C GLY A 234 -1.44 -25.19 -10.45
N SER A 235 -0.48 -24.27 -10.65
CA SER A 235 0.94 -24.61 -10.84
C SER A 235 1.57 -25.06 -9.51
N ALA A 236 1.80 -26.36 -9.34
CA ALA A 236 2.49 -26.89 -8.15
C ALA A 236 3.94 -26.40 -8.04
N LYS A 237 4.65 -26.27 -9.19
CA LYS A 237 6.03 -25.74 -9.24
C LYS A 237 6.06 -24.29 -8.76
N SER A 238 5.19 -23.46 -9.30
CA SER A 238 5.11 -22.04 -8.93
C SER A 238 4.69 -21.85 -7.48
N ARG A 239 3.84 -22.74 -6.95
CA ARG A 239 3.47 -22.75 -5.53
C ARG A 239 4.68 -22.98 -4.62
N GLN A 240 5.54 -23.93 -4.96
CA GLN A 240 6.76 -24.20 -4.19
C GLN A 240 7.71 -22.99 -4.25
N LEU A 241 7.98 -22.47 -5.45
CA LEU A 241 8.86 -21.32 -5.64
C LEU A 241 8.33 -20.07 -4.94
N ALA A 242 7.02 -19.82 -4.98
CA ALA A 242 6.39 -18.72 -4.28
C ALA A 242 6.55 -18.82 -2.77
N LEU A 243 6.40 -20.02 -2.19
CA LEU A 243 6.63 -20.26 -0.75
C LEU A 243 8.08 -20.00 -0.36
N GLU A 244 9.04 -20.47 -1.15
CA GLU A 244 10.48 -20.23 -0.91
C GLU A 244 10.81 -18.74 -0.93
N LEU A 245 10.33 -18.02 -1.93
CA LEU A 245 10.56 -16.57 -2.04
C LEU A 245 9.85 -15.79 -0.93
N ASN A 246 8.61 -16.14 -0.61
CA ASN A 246 7.86 -15.52 0.48
C ASN A 246 8.57 -15.71 1.84
N ASP A 247 9.13 -16.89 2.09
CA ASP A 247 9.89 -17.17 3.32
C ASP A 247 11.23 -16.42 3.34
N ALA A 248 11.93 -16.36 2.22
CA ALA A 248 13.18 -15.60 2.11
C ALA A 248 12.98 -14.08 2.31
N LEU A 249 11.85 -13.53 1.87
CA LEU A 249 11.48 -12.13 2.06
C LEU A 249 11.00 -11.81 3.48
N LYS A 250 10.59 -12.82 4.24
CA LYS A 250 9.80 -12.67 5.46
C LYS A 250 10.34 -11.62 6.44
N VAL A 251 11.65 -11.62 6.72
CA VAL A 251 12.24 -10.66 7.68
C VAL A 251 12.14 -9.22 7.17
N LEU A 252 12.40 -9.00 5.87
CA LEU A 252 12.30 -7.66 5.27
C LEU A 252 10.84 -7.21 5.17
N SER A 253 9.93 -8.14 4.93
CA SER A 253 8.48 -7.90 4.89
C SER A 253 7.91 -7.53 6.27
N THR A 254 8.44 -8.10 7.38
CA THR A 254 7.96 -7.77 8.74
C THR A 254 8.25 -6.33 9.15
N PHE A 255 9.15 -5.62 8.46
CA PHE A 255 9.36 -4.20 8.72
C PHE A 255 8.10 -3.36 8.43
N ASP A 256 7.21 -3.85 7.56
CA ASP A 256 5.91 -3.24 7.27
C ASP A 256 4.93 -3.29 8.46
N GLU A 257 5.09 -4.26 9.35
CA GLU A 257 4.19 -4.48 10.49
C GLU A 257 4.60 -3.71 11.76
N GLY A 258 5.78 -3.09 11.75
CA GLY A 258 6.32 -2.36 12.90
C GLY A 258 6.06 -0.86 12.87
N PRO A 259 6.21 -0.17 14.02
CA PRO A 259 6.04 1.28 14.10
C PRO A 259 7.09 2.07 13.30
N ASP A 260 8.25 1.47 13.04
CA ASP A 260 9.38 2.09 12.35
C ASP A 260 9.44 1.74 10.85
N LEU A 261 8.30 1.32 10.26
CA LEU A 261 8.25 0.80 8.89
C LEU A 261 8.90 1.76 7.87
N VAL A 262 8.59 3.06 7.92
CA VAL A 262 9.13 4.06 6.99
C VAL A 262 10.64 4.24 7.19
N LEU A 263 11.10 4.23 8.43
CA LEU A 263 12.52 4.36 8.77
C LEU A 263 13.32 3.18 8.24
N PHE A 264 12.80 1.95 8.38
CA PHE A 264 13.46 0.76 7.85
C PHE A 264 13.59 0.83 6.34
N TYR A 265 12.52 1.13 5.61
CA TYR A 265 12.57 1.11 4.15
C TYR A 265 13.36 2.29 3.58
N LYS A 266 13.30 3.48 4.16
CA LYS A 266 14.21 4.59 3.81
C LYS A 266 15.67 4.18 4.04
N TYR A 267 15.98 3.51 5.15
CA TYR A 267 17.33 3.03 5.41
C TYR A 267 17.81 1.99 4.38
N LEU A 268 16.94 1.06 3.96
CA LEU A 268 17.28 0.10 2.90
C LEU A 268 17.51 0.79 1.54
N LEU A 269 16.72 1.82 1.19
CA LEU A 269 16.94 2.62 -0.01
C LEU A 269 18.27 3.37 0.04
N LYS A 270 18.62 3.95 1.19
CA LYS A 270 19.94 4.53 1.43
C LYS A 270 21.07 3.53 1.21
N LEU A 271 20.95 2.28 1.66
CA LEU A 271 21.93 1.22 1.40
C LEU A 271 22.07 0.88 -0.10
N LYS A 272 21.05 1.16 -0.90
CA LYS A 272 21.07 1.05 -2.37
C LYS A 272 21.65 2.28 -3.07
N GLY A 273 22.03 3.33 -2.32
CA GLY A 273 22.57 4.58 -2.88
C GLY A 273 21.49 5.59 -3.31
N GLU A 274 20.27 5.46 -2.80
CA GLU A 274 19.19 6.42 -3.03
C GLU A 274 19.24 7.51 -1.94
N ASP A 275 20.12 8.51 -2.12
CA ASP A 275 20.42 9.54 -1.12
C ASP A 275 19.22 10.45 -0.80
N GLU A 276 18.21 10.51 -1.66
CA GLU A 276 16.96 11.24 -1.45
C GLU A 276 16.19 10.76 -0.23
N TYR A 277 16.52 9.56 0.29
CA TYR A 277 15.90 8.95 1.47
C TYR A 277 16.75 9.05 2.75
N ASN A 278 17.76 9.90 2.78
CA ASN A 278 18.63 10.09 3.95
C ASN A 278 17.95 10.81 5.13
N PHE A 279 16.87 11.54 4.87
CA PHE A 279 16.21 12.40 5.85
C PHE A 279 14.79 11.97 6.16
N HIS A 280 14.29 12.42 7.33
CA HIS A 280 12.92 12.21 7.80
C HIS A 280 12.29 13.55 8.16
N PHE A 281 10.95 13.62 8.16
CA PHE A 281 10.21 14.84 8.49
C PHE A 281 10.46 15.30 9.92
N ASN A 282 10.62 14.34 10.86
CA ASN A 282 11.12 14.63 12.20
C ASN A 282 12.61 14.26 12.26
N GLU A 283 13.47 15.21 12.57
CA GLU A 283 14.92 14.99 12.63
C GLU A 283 15.33 13.94 13.68
N SER A 284 14.53 13.81 14.76
CA SER A 284 14.74 12.81 15.82
C SER A 284 14.41 11.38 15.40
N ASP A 285 13.63 11.20 14.33
CA ASP A 285 13.18 9.87 13.91
C ASP A 285 14.32 9.14 13.20
N LYS A 286 14.83 8.12 13.85
CA LYS A 286 15.94 7.30 13.34
C LYS A 286 15.90 5.89 13.92
N LEU A 287 16.34 4.94 13.14
CA LEU A 287 16.59 3.60 13.65
C LEU A 287 17.68 3.61 14.71
N SER A 288 17.53 2.78 15.73
CA SER A 288 18.61 2.48 16.68
C SER A 288 19.80 1.83 15.97
N VAL A 289 20.97 1.84 16.61
CA VAL A 289 22.17 1.17 16.09
C VAL A 289 21.89 -0.32 15.85
N SER A 290 21.19 -0.98 16.77
CA SER A 290 20.83 -2.40 16.64
C SER A 290 19.91 -2.67 15.46
N GLN A 291 18.86 -1.86 15.29
CA GLN A 291 17.94 -1.97 14.15
C GLN A 291 18.65 -1.77 12.81
N SER A 292 19.53 -0.77 12.72
CA SER A 292 20.29 -0.49 11.49
C SER A 292 21.23 -1.64 11.13
N ILE A 293 21.95 -2.21 12.11
CA ILE A 293 22.83 -3.37 11.90
C ILE A 293 22.00 -4.58 11.46
N PHE A 294 20.88 -4.83 12.13
CA PHE A 294 19.98 -5.95 11.80
C PHE A 294 19.42 -5.82 10.39
N ALA A 295 18.87 -4.67 10.04
CA ALA A 295 18.30 -4.42 8.70
C ALA A 295 19.36 -4.58 7.60
N LYS A 296 20.55 -4.02 7.78
CA LYS A 296 21.67 -4.18 6.84
C LYS A 296 22.08 -5.65 6.67
N LYS A 297 22.14 -6.41 7.76
CA LYS A 297 22.48 -7.84 7.74
C LYS A 297 21.41 -8.64 6.98
N GLN A 298 20.13 -8.43 7.27
CA GLN A 298 19.05 -9.15 6.63
C GLN A 298 18.95 -8.81 5.13
N PHE A 299 19.12 -7.53 4.79
CA PHE A 299 19.13 -7.10 3.39
C PHE A 299 20.27 -7.72 2.59
N LYS A 300 21.48 -7.81 3.20
CA LYS A 300 22.62 -8.49 2.59
C LYS A 300 22.34 -9.98 2.36
N LEU A 301 21.82 -10.67 3.38
CA LEU A 301 21.50 -12.11 3.32
C LEU A 301 20.46 -12.38 2.22
N PHE A 302 19.42 -11.56 2.15
CA PHE A 302 18.42 -11.70 1.10
C PHE A 302 19.03 -11.50 -0.30
N ASN A 303 19.84 -10.45 -0.51
CA ASN A 303 20.44 -10.17 -1.81
C ASN A 303 21.40 -11.30 -2.27
N GLU A 304 22.20 -11.86 -1.36
CA GLU A 304 23.08 -12.99 -1.66
C GLU A 304 22.27 -14.24 -2.06
N TRP A 305 21.20 -14.54 -1.34
CA TRP A 305 20.28 -15.62 -1.66
C TRP A 305 19.56 -15.38 -3.00
N TRP A 306 19.02 -14.17 -3.21
CA TRP A 306 18.28 -13.79 -4.41
C TRP A 306 19.08 -13.91 -5.68
N GLN A 307 20.36 -13.51 -5.67
CA GLN A 307 21.26 -13.64 -6.82
C GLN A 307 21.44 -15.08 -7.28
N THR A 308 21.43 -16.03 -6.38
CA THR A 308 21.56 -17.46 -6.68
C THR A 308 20.21 -18.06 -7.10
N TRP A 309 19.17 -17.76 -6.36
CA TRP A 309 17.83 -18.34 -6.55
C TRP A 309 17.16 -17.86 -7.85
N ASN A 310 17.30 -16.60 -8.20
CA ASN A 310 16.64 -16.01 -9.38
C ASN A 310 17.27 -16.46 -10.72
N GLN A 311 18.34 -17.25 -10.69
CA GLN A 311 18.96 -17.86 -11.86
C GLN A 311 18.43 -19.28 -12.18
N LEU A 312 17.60 -19.83 -11.26
CA LEU A 312 16.96 -21.13 -11.41
C LEU A 312 15.63 -21.02 -12.19
#